data_034bc79ebb9d1bd10109ea8f89777d7b
#
_entry.id   034bc79ebb9d1bd10109ea8f89777d7b
#
_cell.length_a   1.000
_cell.length_b   1.000
_cell.length_c   1.000
_cell.angle_alpha   90.00
_cell.angle_beta   90.00
_cell.angle_gamma   90.00
#
_symmetry.space_group_name_H-M   'P 1'
#
loop_
_entity.id
_entity.type
_entity.pdbx_description
1 polymer ?
#
loop_
_entity_poly.entity_id
_entity_poly.type
_entity_poly.pdbx_seq_one_letter_code
_entity_poly.pdbx_strand_id
1 'polypeptide(L)'
;MYAILDIETTGGNYDEEGITEIAIYRYNGTKVIDQFSSLINPLKEIQPFVVKLTGINSKMLQTAPKFFEVAKRIVEITEDCVLVAHNAKFDYRILQTEFRRLGFSFERKTICTVKLSQALLPEQPYFSL
;
A
#
# COMPACT_ATOMS: atom_id res chain seq x y z
N MET A 1 -15.15 -10.18 -1.96
CA MET A 1 -14.81 -8.83 -1.49
C MET A 1 -13.38 -8.51 -1.88
N TYR A 2 -13.12 -7.28 -2.30
CA TYR A 2 -11.79 -6.84 -2.75
C TYR A 2 -11.37 -5.62 -1.95
N ALA A 3 -10.08 -5.50 -1.65
CA ALA A 3 -9.48 -4.31 -1.12
C ALA A 3 -8.49 -3.78 -2.15
N ILE A 4 -8.86 -2.71 -2.83
CA ILE A 4 -8.02 -2.08 -3.85
C ILE A 4 -7.06 -1.16 -3.12
N LEU A 5 -5.77 -1.39 -3.31
CA LEU A 5 -4.71 -0.83 -2.46
C LEU A 5 -3.69 -0.08 -3.29
N ASP A 6 -3.28 1.07 -2.80
CA ASP A 6 -2.14 1.82 -3.31
C ASP A 6 -1.30 2.33 -2.15
N ILE A 7 0.01 2.14 -2.22
CA ILE A 7 0.96 2.50 -1.17
C ILE A 7 2.12 3.29 -1.77
N GLU A 8 2.48 4.39 -1.08
CA GLU A 8 3.74 5.08 -1.32
C GLU A 8 4.68 4.81 -0.14
N THR A 9 5.98 4.72 -0.41
CA THR A 9 7.00 4.42 0.60
C THR A 9 8.13 5.43 0.59
N THR A 10 9.00 5.31 1.60
CA THR A 10 10.22 6.13 1.69
C THR A 10 11.24 5.79 0.61
N GLY A 11 11.12 4.63 -0.03
CA GLY A 11 12.22 4.04 -0.80
C GLY A 11 13.31 3.53 0.13
N GLY A 12 14.42 3.09 -0.46
CA GLY A 12 15.56 2.59 0.29
C GLY A 12 15.76 1.08 0.11
N ASN A 13 16.49 0.48 1.04
CA ASN A 13 16.83 -0.92 0.97
C ASN A 13 15.64 -1.83 1.30
N TYR A 14 15.72 -3.07 0.82
CA TYR A 14 14.72 -4.08 1.09
C TYR A 14 14.47 -4.22 2.60
N ASP A 15 13.19 -4.28 2.98
CA ASP A 15 12.71 -4.37 4.37
C ASP A 15 13.03 -3.15 5.25
N GLU A 16 13.64 -2.11 4.70
CA GLU A 16 13.89 -0.86 5.43
C GLU A 16 12.91 0.24 5.06
N GLU A 17 12.11 0.04 4.02
CA GLU A 17 11.12 1.03 3.60
C GLU A 17 10.02 1.20 4.64
N GLY A 18 9.54 2.41 4.77
CA GLY A 18 8.34 2.72 5.55
C GLY A 18 7.24 3.27 4.66
N ILE A 19 6.00 3.06 5.04
CA ILE A 19 4.86 3.60 4.31
C ILE A 19 4.73 5.09 4.59
N THR A 20 4.57 5.90 3.54
CA THR A 20 4.32 7.35 3.65
C THR A 20 2.88 7.71 3.32
N GLU A 21 2.21 6.91 2.51
CA GLU A 21 0.80 7.11 2.19
C GLU A 21 0.17 5.77 1.87
N ILE A 22 -1.08 5.60 2.28
CA ILE A 22 -1.85 4.40 1.96
C ILE A 22 -3.27 4.82 1.57
N ALA A 23 -3.81 4.18 0.53
CA ALA A 23 -5.20 4.32 0.14
C ALA A 23 -5.78 2.92 -0.06
N ILE A 24 -6.93 2.65 0.53
CA ILE A 24 -7.62 1.37 0.44
C ILE A 24 -9.09 1.62 0.13
N TYR A 25 -9.60 0.91 -0.89
CA TYR A 25 -11.01 0.94 -1.25
C TYR A 25 -11.57 -0.46 -1.16
N ARG A 26 -12.58 -0.65 -0.29
CA ARG A 26 -13.28 -1.93 -0.16
C ARG A 26 -14.37 -2.00 -1.23
N TYR A 27 -14.27 -2.98 -2.10
CA TYR A 27 -15.11 -3.12 -3.30
C TYR A 27 -15.83 -4.46 -3.27
N ASN A 28 -17.15 -4.43 -3.46
CA ASN A 28 -17.97 -5.65 -3.36
C ASN A 28 -18.22 -6.34 -4.71
N GLY A 29 -17.54 -5.89 -5.77
CA GLY A 29 -17.75 -6.38 -7.12
C GLY A 29 -18.68 -5.49 -7.95
N THR A 30 -19.37 -4.54 -7.30
CA THR A 30 -20.30 -3.61 -7.95
C THR A 30 -19.97 -2.17 -7.62
N LYS A 31 -19.67 -1.87 -6.36
CA LYS A 31 -19.37 -0.51 -5.90
C LYS A 31 -18.40 -0.51 -4.73
N VAL A 32 -17.78 0.63 -4.50
CA VAL A 32 -16.96 0.87 -3.32
C VAL A 32 -17.89 1.05 -2.11
N ILE A 33 -17.71 0.23 -1.09
CA ILE A 33 -18.57 0.23 0.11
C ILE A 33 -17.87 0.81 1.33
N ASP A 34 -16.55 1.00 1.28
CA ASP A 34 -15.78 1.60 2.35
C ASP A 34 -14.46 2.09 1.77
N GLN A 35 -13.86 3.10 2.41
CA GLN A 35 -12.57 3.61 1.98
C GLN A 35 -11.79 4.15 3.17
N PHE A 36 -10.46 4.08 3.06
CA PHE A 36 -9.53 4.62 4.03
C PHE A 36 -8.32 5.16 3.27
N SER A 37 -7.92 6.38 3.60
CA SER A 37 -6.77 7.02 2.98
C SER A 37 -6.07 7.87 4.03
N SER A 38 -4.75 7.77 4.10
CA SER A 38 -3.97 8.52 5.09
C SER A 38 -2.52 8.68 4.66
N LEU A 39 -1.95 9.83 4.96
CA LEU A 39 -0.50 9.97 5.06
C LEU A 39 -0.06 9.24 6.33
N ILE A 40 1.16 8.71 6.34
CA ILE A 40 1.70 7.98 7.48
C ILE A 40 3.11 8.50 7.76
N ASN A 41 3.40 8.77 9.03
CA ASN A 41 4.74 9.11 9.45
C ASN A 41 5.59 7.84 9.54
N PRO A 42 6.56 7.63 8.64
CA PRO A 42 7.34 6.39 8.61
C PRO A 42 8.45 6.36 9.66
N LEU A 43 8.67 7.45 10.40
CA LEU A 43 9.73 7.62 11.39
C LEU A 43 11.13 7.44 10.79
N LYS A 44 11.30 7.73 9.51
CA LYS A 44 12.58 7.68 8.81
C LYS A 44 12.57 8.65 7.63
N GLU A 45 13.75 8.92 7.09
CA GLU A 45 13.89 9.83 5.97
C GLU A 45 13.35 9.23 4.67
N ILE A 46 12.83 10.12 3.81
CA ILE A 46 12.35 9.75 2.49
C ILE A 46 13.50 9.96 1.50
N GLN A 47 13.74 8.98 0.63
CA GLN A 47 14.76 9.11 -0.41
C GLN A 47 14.44 10.33 -1.30
N PRO A 48 15.45 11.17 -1.65
CA PRO A 48 15.20 12.39 -2.45
C PRO A 48 14.45 12.15 -3.77
N PHE A 49 14.75 11.04 -4.45
CA PHE A 49 14.05 10.74 -5.71
C PHE A 49 12.58 10.40 -5.48
N VAL A 50 12.24 9.84 -4.32
CA VAL A 50 10.86 9.54 -3.96
C VAL A 50 10.11 10.83 -3.68
N VAL A 51 10.73 11.80 -3.02
CA VAL A 51 10.13 13.13 -2.80
C VAL A 51 9.76 13.77 -4.13
N LYS A 52 10.67 13.72 -5.12
CA LYS A 52 10.40 14.26 -6.45
C LYS A 52 9.27 13.53 -7.16
N LEU A 53 9.20 12.20 -7.01
CA LEU A 53 8.22 11.38 -7.71
C LEU A 53 6.82 11.52 -7.12
N THR A 54 6.69 11.55 -5.80
CA THR A 54 5.40 11.54 -5.09
C THR A 54 4.93 12.91 -4.63
N GLY A 55 5.84 13.88 -4.49
CA GLY A 55 5.54 15.17 -3.90
C GLY A 55 5.39 15.13 -2.38
N ILE A 56 5.62 13.99 -1.75
CA ILE A 56 5.51 13.82 -0.30
C ILE A 56 6.88 14.05 0.33
N ASN A 57 6.97 14.96 1.28
CA ASN A 57 8.22 15.27 1.99
C ASN A 57 8.07 15.04 3.50
N SER A 58 9.19 15.02 4.21
CA SER A 58 9.23 14.73 5.64
C SER A 58 8.41 15.72 6.46
N LYS A 59 8.36 16.98 6.07
CA LYS A 59 7.58 18.01 6.77
C LYS A 59 6.10 17.69 6.75
N MET A 60 5.57 17.22 5.63
CA MET A 60 4.17 16.84 5.49
C MET A 60 3.81 15.69 6.42
N LEU A 61 4.78 14.81 6.73
CA LEU A 61 4.53 13.60 7.51
C LEU A 61 4.75 13.77 9.02
N GLN A 62 5.28 14.91 9.48
CA GLN A 62 5.56 15.14 10.90
C GLN A 62 4.32 15.01 11.78
N THR A 63 3.17 15.45 11.29
CA THR A 63 1.90 15.41 12.01
C THR A 63 1.01 14.25 11.59
N ALA A 64 1.45 13.44 10.63
CA ALA A 64 0.69 12.27 10.19
C ALA A 64 0.73 11.16 11.24
N PRO A 65 -0.30 10.30 11.30
CA PRO A 65 -0.29 9.17 12.21
C PRO A 65 0.81 8.18 11.85
N LYS A 66 1.32 7.49 12.87
CA LYS A 66 2.25 6.39 12.69
C LYS A 66 1.47 5.14 12.29
N PHE A 67 2.15 4.17 11.70
CA PHE A 67 1.48 2.97 11.21
C PHE A 67 0.65 2.27 12.30
N PHE A 68 1.20 2.14 13.51
CA PHE A 68 0.48 1.45 14.59
C PHE A 68 -0.85 2.11 14.94
N GLU A 69 -0.99 3.42 14.69
CA GLU A 69 -2.23 4.14 15.00
C GLU A 69 -3.35 3.84 13.99
N VAL A 70 -3.00 3.39 12.79
CA VAL A 70 -3.97 3.07 11.73
C VAL A 70 -4.06 1.57 11.43
N ALA A 71 -3.23 0.77 12.08
CA ALA A 71 -3.12 -0.66 11.80
C ALA A 71 -4.45 -1.40 11.96
N LYS A 72 -5.19 -1.11 13.03
CA LYS A 72 -6.49 -1.74 13.28
C LYS A 72 -7.48 -1.46 12.14
N ARG A 73 -7.51 -0.21 11.66
CA ARG A 73 -8.39 0.18 10.56
C ARG A 73 -8.03 -0.55 9.27
N ILE A 74 -6.74 -0.74 9.02
CA ILE A 74 -6.27 -1.48 7.85
C ILE A 74 -6.71 -2.95 7.93
N VAL A 75 -6.59 -3.58 9.09
CA VAL A 75 -7.07 -4.96 9.29
C VAL A 75 -8.58 -5.04 9.02
N GLU A 76 -9.35 -4.12 9.58
CA GLU A 76 -10.81 -4.12 9.44
C GLU A 76 -11.27 -3.94 8.00
N ILE A 77 -10.71 -2.94 7.27
CA ILE A 77 -11.16 -2.65 5.91
C ILE A 77 -10.73 -3.73 4.91
N THR A 78 -9.70 -4.52 5.24
CA THR A 78 -9.21 -5.61 4.37
C THR A 78 -9.70 -6.99 4.81
N GLU A 79 -10.47 -7.08 5.88
CA GLU A 79 -10.93 -8.37 6.41
C GLU A 79 -11.79 -9.10 5.38
N ASP A 80 -11.46 -10.38 5.16
CA ASP A 80 -12.12 -11.24 4.17
C ASP A 80 -12.04 -10.72 2.74
N CYS A 81 -11.05 -9.87 2.46
CA CYS A 81 -10.83 -9.32 1.13
C CYS A 81 -9.63 -9.98 0.45
N VAL A 82 -9.70 -10.01 -0.89
CA VAL A 82 -8.52 -10.22 -1.72
C VAL A 82 -7.91 -8.83 -1.97
N LEU A 83 -6.63 -8.68 -1.71
CA LEU A 83 -5.91 -7.42 -1.99
C LEU A 83 -5.66 -7.29 -3.48
N VAL A 84 -6.01 -6.15 -4.04
CA VAL A 84 -5.79 -5.83 -5.46
C VAL A 84 -4.89 -4.62 -5.54
N ALA A 85 -3.73 -4.76 -6.17
CA ALA A 85 -2.78 -3.67 -6.32
C ALA A 85 -2.02 -3.80 -7.63
N HIS A 86 -1.44 -2.69 -8.11
CA HIS A 86 -0.71 -2.69 -9.39
C HIS A 86 0.62 -3.43 -9.30
N ASN A 87 1.21 -3.53 -8.11
CA ASN A 87 2.36 -4.40 -7.83
C ASN A 87 2.11 -5.10 -6.50
N ALA A 88 1.16 -6.03 -6.50
CA ALA A 88 0.60 -6.60 -5.28
C ALA A 88 1.63 -7.28 -4.39
N LYS A 89 2.66 -7.93 -4.96
CA LYS A 89 3.72 -8.56 -4.15
C LYS A 89 4.49 -7.53 -3.34
N PHE A 90 4.79 -6.39 -3.95
CA PHE A 90 5.51 -5.30 -3.28
C PHE A 90 4.65 -4.70 -2.16
N ASP A 91 3.42 -4.32 -2.47
CA ASP A 91 2.51 -3.68 -1.51
C ASP A 91 2.20 -4.62 -0.34
N TYR A 92 1.95 -5.89 -0.63
CA TYR A 92 1.67 -6.89 0.38
C TYR A 92 2.88 -7.11 1.28
N ARG A 93 4.08 -7.21 0.70
CA ARG A 93 5.33 -7.35 1.47
C ARG A 93 5.53 -6.18 2.43
N ILE A 94 5.30 -4.96 1.95
CA ILE A 94 5.42 -3.76 2.77
C ILE A 94 4.45 -3.80 3.95
N LEU A 95 3.18 -4.14 3.70
CA LEU A 95 2.19 -4.28 4.77
C LEU A 95 2.57 -5.38 5.75
N GLN A 96 2.99 -6.53 5.27
CA GLN A 96 3.42 -7.63 6.13
C GLN A 96 4.59 -7.22 7.03
N THR A 97 5.55 -6.47 6.49
CA THR A 97 6.71 -5.99 7.24
C THR A 97 6.27 -5.02 8.34
N GLU A 98 5.40 -4.07 8.02
CA GLU A 98 4.88 -3.11 9.00
C GLU A 98 4.12 -3.82 10.13
N PHE A 99 3.25 -4.76 9.79
CA PHE A 99 2.51 -5.52 10.79
C PHE A 99 3.41 -6.43 11.63
N ARG A 100 4.43 -7.02 11.01
CA ARG A 100 5.39 -7.89 11.72
C ARG A 100 6.13 -7.10 12.80
N ARG A 101 6.48 -5.84 12.51
CA ARG A 101 7.12 -4.96 13.49
C ARG A 101 6.23 -4.70 14.70
N LEU A 102 4.91 -4.85 14.54
CA LEU A 102 3.94 -4.73 15.62
C LEU A 102 3.61 -6.07 16.28
N GLY A 103 4.28 -7.16 15.84
CA GLY A 103 4.01 -8.49 16.37
C GLY A 103 2.75 -9.14 15.80
N PHE A 104 2.25 -8.66 14.66
CA PHE A 104 1.03 -9.16 14.03
C PHE A 104 1.33 -9.84 12.69
N SER A 105 0.72 -11.00 12.44
CA SER A 105 0.82 -11.70 11.18
C SER A 105 -0.32 -11.27 10.27
N PHE A 106 0.00 -10.48 9.25
CA PHE A 106 -0.98 -9.99 8.29
C PHE A 106 -0.96 -10.88 7.05
N GLU A 107 -2.06 -11.59 6.82
CA GLU A 107 -2.16 -12.52 5.69
C GLU A 107 -3.43 -12.25 4.89
N ARG A 108 -3.26 -12.08 3.57
CA ARG A 108 -4.34 -11.88 2.62
C ARG A 108 -3.98 -12.54 1.30
N LYS A 109 -5.00 -12.92 0.53
CA LYS A 109 -4.81 -13.30 -0.87
C LYS A 109 -4.60 -12.03 -1.70
N THR A 110 -3.86 -12.13 -2.80
CA THR A 110 -3.52 -10.97 -3.62
C THR A 110 -3.79 -11.22 -5.10
N ILE A 111 -4.18 -10.15 -5.80
CA ILE A 111 -4.25 -10.10 -7.26
C ILE A 111 -3.44 -8.90 -7.71
N CYS A 112 -2.49 -9.12 -8.63
CA CYS A 112 -1.65 -8.06 -9.19
C CYS A 112 -2.21 -7.60 -10.53
N THR A 113 -2.58 -6.32 -10.64
CA THR A 113 -3.13 -5.77 -11.88
C THR A 113 -2.10 -5.71 -13.00
N VAL A 114 -0.81 -5.56 -12.69
CA VAL A 114 0.27 -5.62 -13.67
C VAL A 114 0.28 -6.99 -14.35
N LYS A 115 0.28 -8.07 -13.56
CA LYS A 115 0.28 -9.43 -14.08
C LYS A 115 -0.97 -9.75 -14.87
N LEU A 116 -2.13 -9.28 -14.42
CA LEU A 116 -3.39 -9.44 -15.13
C LEU A 116 -3.36 -8.70 -16.46
N SER A 117 -2.87 -7.46 -16.47
CA SER A 117 -2.73 -6.66 -17.67
C SER A 117 -1.79 -7.33 -18.69
N GLN A 118 -0.66 -7.87 -18.23
CA GLN A 118 0.28 -8.59 -19.08
C GLN A 118 -0.34 -9.84 -19.70
N ALA A 119 -1.19 -10.54 -18.96
CA ALA A 119 -1.90 -11.71 -19.47
C ALA A 119 -2.97 -11.35 -20.52
N LEU A 120 -3.67 -10.22 -20.34
CA LEU A 120 -4.75 -9.78 -21.21
C LEU A 120 -4.27 -8.92 -22.38
N LEU A 121 -3.19 -8.15 -22.19
CA LEU A 121 -2.65 -7.20 -23.16
C LEU A 121 -1.14 -7.40 -23.32
N PRO A 122 -0.69 -8.57 -23.82
CA PRO A 122 0.73 -8.89 -23.87
C PRO A 122 1.55 -8.00 -24.80
N GLU A 123 0.91 -7.23 -25.68
CA GLU A 123 1.57 -6.35 -26.63
C GLU A 123 1.95 -4.98 -26.04
N GLN A 124 1.46 -4.66 -24.85
CA GLN A 124 1.80 -3.40 -24.18
C GLN A 124 3.25 -3.44 -23.66
N PRO A 125 4.05 -2.40 -23.96
CA PRO A 125 5.47 -2.41 -23.58
C PRO A 125 5.68 -2.26 -22.07
N TYR A 126 4.77 -1.61 -21.37
CA TYR A 126 4.81 -1.46 -19.91
C TYR A 126 3.42 -1.13 -19.38
N PHE A 127 3.26 -1.27 -18.04
CA PHE A 127 2.00 -1.00 -17.36
C PHE A 127 2.25 -0.11 -16.15
N SER A 128 1.38 0.89 -15.97
CA SER A 128 1.37 1.73 -14.77
C SER A 128 -0.04 2.24 -14.48
N LEU A 129 -0.31 2.54 -13.24
CA LEU A 129 -1.57 3.15 -12.83
C LEU A 129 -1.54 4.66 -12.98
#